data_4f7cce14d43f3b651541a4f1f9bbd3ed
#
_entry.id   4f7cce14d43f3b651541a4f1f9bbd3ed
#
_cell.length_a   1.000
_cell.length_b   1.000
_cell.length_c   1.000
_cell.angle_alpha   90.00
_cell.angle_beta   90.00
_cell.angle_gamma   90.00
#
_symmetry.space_group_name_H-M   'P 1'
#
loop_
_entity.id
_entity.type
_entity.pdbx_description
1 polymer ?
#
loop_
_entity_poly.entity_id
_entity_poly.type
_entity_poly.pdbx_seq_one_letter_code
_entity_poly.pdbx_strand_id
1 'polypeptide(L)'
;MVATQDIALNYYFRRKIVIGVENLPLSGSVVLAPTHRSRWDALMLTMAAGRRITNRDCRYMVTRSEMKGLQGWFLNRLGCFPIDQGRPSLTTLRYAVDLLISSQQLVVFPEGKINRFGEPVKLKKGLIRLAQLASNKGLEVKIVPVGLAYSNAIPKFYGSTSICFSKPIIVSKDFKQSANDFNIDLYKSMRSAEQSALLAVGRG
;
A
#
# COMPACT_ATOMS: atom_id res chain seq x y z
N MET A 1 13.57 9.44 11.43
CA MET A 1 12.55 9.42 10.36
C MET A 1 11.13 9.12 10.85
N VAL A 2 10.91 8.16 11.75
CA VAL A 2 9.55 7.92 12.32
C VAL A 2 9.04 9.16 13.06
N ALA A 3 9.88 9.85 13.83
CA ALA A 3 9.49 11.08 14.55
C ALA A 3 9.08 12.25 13.63
N THR A 4 9.81 12.48 12.55
CA THR A 4 9.50 13.57 11.59
C THR A 4 8.18 13.33 10.85
N GLN A 5 7.87 12.07 10.54
CA GLN A 5 6.61 11.66 9.95
C GLN A 5 5.44 11.90 10.90
N ASP A 6 5.59 11.51 12.17
CA ASP A 6 4.54 11.71 13.18
C ASP A 6 4.30 13.21 13.42
N ILE A 7 5.36 14.01 13.48
CA ILE A 7 5.23 15.47 13.58
C ILE A 7 4.42 16.00 12.39
N ALA A 8 4.76 15.60 11.15
CA ALA A 8 4.04 16.06 9.97
C ALA A 8 2.55 15.65 9.99
N LEU A 9 2.26 14.39 10.34
CA LEU A 9 0.88 13.92 10.42
C LEU A 9 0.09 14.55 11.58
N ASN A 10 0.72 14.74 12.74
CA ASN A 10 0.08 15.38 13.90
C ASN A 10 -0.16 16.88 13.68
N TYR A 11 0.76 17.53 12.97
CA TYR A 11 0.60 18.94 12.63
C TYR A 11 -0.49 19.17 11.58
N TYR A 12 -0.56 18.28 10.55
CA TYR A 12 -1.46 18.49 9.42
C TYR A 12 -2.87 17.97 9.67
N PHE A 13 -3.03 16.82 10.36
CA PHE A 13 -4.33 16.19 10.58
C PHE A 13 -4.73 16.25 12.06
N ARG A 14 -5.93 16.79 12.31
CA ARG A 14 -6.53 16.83 13.64
C ARG A 14 -6.83 15.42 14.16
N ARG A 15 -7.34 14.51 13.31
CA ARG A 15 -7.75 13.16 13.69
C ARG A 15 -7.22 12.15 12.68
N LYS A 16 -6.61 11.10 13.21
CA LYS A 16 -6.11 9.95 12.44
C LYS A 16 -6.77 8.69 12.99
N ILE A 17 -7.49 7.97 12.15
CA ILE A 17 -8.27 6.79 12.54
C ILE A 17 -7.69 5.58 11.85
N VAL A 18 -7.45 4.49 12.62
CA VAL A 18 -6.96 3.22 12.11
C VAL A 18 -8.01 2.15 12.43
N ILE A 19 -8.42 1.39 11.41
CA ILE A 19 -9.45 0.35 11.48
C ILE A 19 -8.86 -0.95 10.96
N GLY A 20 -9.16 -2.09 11.61
CA GLY A 20 -8.76 -3.41 11.14
C GLY A 20 -7.26 -3.69 11.30
N VAL A 21 -6.58 -3.06 12.27
CA VAL A 21 -5.15 -3.29 12.52
C VAL A 21 -4.84 -4.75 12.84
N GLU A 22 -5.79 -5.48 13.41
CA GLU A 22 -5.73 -6.91 13.69
C GLU A 22 -5.61 -7.78 12.42
N ASN A 23 -5.96 -7.24 11.26
CA ASN A 23 -5.80 -7.89 9.97
C ASN A 23 -4.37 -7.80 9.40
N LEU A 24 -3.48 -7.03 10.05
CA LEU A 24 -2.09 -6.93 9.61
C LEU A 24 -1.29 -8.17 10.03
N PRO A 25 -0.74 -8.94 9.08
CA PRO A 25 0.12 -10.07 9.44
C PRO A 25 1.43 -9.56 10.05
N LEU A 26 1.76 -10.04 11.26
CA LEU A 26 2.98 -9.66 11.97
C LEU A 26 4.23 -10.41 11.46
N SER A 27 4.04 -11.47 10.65
CA SER A 27 5.13 -12.29 10.11
C SER A 27 4.86 -12.76 8.68
N GLY A 28 5.89 -13.26 8.01
CA GLY A 28 5.83 -13.78 6.66
C GLY A 28 5.86 -12.67 5.58
N SER A 29 5.66 -13.08 4.34
CA SER A 29 5.70 -12.17 3.18
C SER A 29 4.40 -11.39 3.06
N VAL A 30 4.47 -10.07 3.19
CA VAL A 30 3.29 -9.19 3.21
C VAL A 30 3.39 -8.11 2.14
N VAL A 31 2.29 -7.93 1.40
CA VAL A 31 2.11 -6.82 0.48
C VAL A 31 0.86 -6.03 0.88
N LEU A 32 1.01 -4.77 1.20
CA LEU A 32 -0.12 -3.85 1.38
C LEU A 32 -0.56 -3.34 0.00
N ALA A 33 -1.85 -3.45 -0.28
CA ALA A 33 -2.47 -3.02 -1.53
C ALA A 33 -3.47 -1.87 -1.27
N PRO A 34 -3.00 -0.63 -1.09
CA PRO A 34 -3.86 0.49 -0.74
C PRO A 34 -4.54 1.13 -1.95
N THR A 35 -5.72 1.73 -1.71
CA THR A 35 -6.25 2.79 -2.58
C THR A 35 -5.29 3.98 -2.57
N HIS A 36 -5.24 4.75 -3.67
CA HIS A 36 -4.30 5.87 -3.78
C HIS A 36 -5.04 7.20 -3.93
N ARG A 37 -5.19 7.94 -2.83
CA ARG A 37 -6.00 9.17 -2.77
C ARG A 37 -5.17 10.44 -2.66
N SER A 38 -3.95 10.34 -2.09
CA SER A 38 -3.12 11.50 -1.80
C SER A 38 -1.64 11.13 -1.67
N ARG A 39 -0.77 12.13 -1.74
CA ARG A 39 0.65 11.97 -1.36
C ARG A 39 0.82 11.68 0.14
N TRP A 40 -0.16 11.96 0.97
CA TRP A 40 -0.18 11.63 2.39
C TRP A 40 -0.35 10.13 2.67
N ASP A 41 -0.82 9.34 1.68
CA ASP A 41 -1.10 7.91 1.85
C ASP A 41 0.11 7.13 2.35
N ALA A 42 1.30 7.42 1.83
CA ALA A 42 2.53 6.73 2.24
C ALA A 42 2.87 7.00 3.72
N LEU A 43 2.67 8.23 4.20
CA LEU A 43 2.89 8.57 5.61
C LEU A 43 1.86 7.89 6.51
N MET A 44 0.58 7.88 6.10
CA MET A 44 -0.48 7.18 6.81
C MET A 44 -0.23 5.68 6.91
N LEU A 45 0.19 5.04 5.82
CA LEU A 45 0.56 3.61 5.80
C LEU A 45 1.75 3.33 6.72
N THR A 46 2.81 4.15 6.67
CA THR A 46 3.98 3.96 7.53
C THR A 46 3.62 4.15 9.01
N MET A 47 2.73 5.09 9.34
CA MET A 47 2.23 5.28 10.71
C MET A 47 1.43 4.06 11.18
N ALA A 48 0.50 3.56 10.36
CA ALA A 48 -0.49 2.56 10.75
C ALA A 48 -0.02 1.11 10.58
N ALA A 49 1.00 0.84 9.75
CA ALA A 49 1.49 -0.51 9.45
C ALA A 49 3.02 -0.63 9.45
N GLY A 50 3.75 0.43 9.79
CA GLY A 50 5.21 0.41 9.80
C GLY A 50 5.80 -0.18 11.07
N ARG A 51 7.09 0.09 11.29
CA ARG A 51 7.95 -0.53 12.31
C ARG A 51 7.35 -0.54 13.73
N ARG A 52 6.58 0.48 14.12
CA ARG A 52 5.96 0.53 15.46
C ARG A 52 4.84 -0.48 15.65
N ILE A 53 4.18 -0.90 14.58
CA ILE A 53 3.02 -1.80 14.63
C ILE A 53 3.43 -3.22 14.26
N THR A 54 4.17 -3.40 13.16
CA THR A 54 4.53 -4.71 12.62
C THR A 54 5.98 -5.08 12.83
N ASN A 55 6.79 -4.24 13.49
CA ASN A 55 8.25 -4.34 13.60
C ASN A 55 8.98 -4.41 12.23
N ARG A 56 8.32 -3.99 11.16
CA ARG A 56 8.85 -3.99 9.78
C ARG A 56 8.71 -2.62 9.13
N ASP A 57 9.65 -2.29 8.26
CA ASP A 57 9.57 -1.08 7.46
C ASP A 57 8.66 -1.31 6.24
N CYS A 58 7.88 -0.29 5.90
CA CYS A 58 7.15 -0.25 4.65
C CYS A 58 8.11 0.06 3.50
N ARG A 59 8.18 -0.80 2.49
CA ARG A 59 9.01 -0.64 1.29
C ARG A 59 8.10 -0.30 0.11
N TYR A 60 8.25 0.89 -0.45
CA TYR A 60 7.35 1.44 -1.47
C TYR A 60 7.90 1.26 -2.87
N MET A 61 7.07 0.72 -3.78
CA MET A 61 7.34 0.74 -5.22
C MET A 61 6.85 2.07 -5.80
N VAL A 62 7.75 2.90 -6.27
CA VAL A 62 7.44 4.23 -6.86
C VAL A 62 7.90 4.32 -8.29
N THR A 63 7.18 5.11 -9.10
CA THR A 63 7.56 5.32 -10.50
C THR A 63 8.95 5.93 -10.60
N ARG A 64 9.78 5.44 -11.52
CA ARG A 64 11.16 5.92 -11.73
C ARG A 64 11.26 7.44 -11.91
N SER A 65 10.26 8.08 -12.52
CA SER A 65 10.23 9.54 -12.69
C SER A 65 10.19 10.31 -11.38
N GLU A 66 9.60 9.72 -10.32
CA GLU A 66 9.51 10.33 -8.98
C GLU A 66 10.84 10.23 -8.20
N MET A 67 11.74 9.31 -8.62
CA MET A 67 13.02 9.04 -7.95
C MET A 67 14.18 9.91 -8.47
N LYS A 68 13.90 11.18 -8.81
CA LYS A 68 14.90 12.12 -9.35
C LYS A 68 15.22 13.24 -8.36
N GLY A 69 16.46 13.76 -8.44
CA GLY A 69 16.91 14.91 -7.65
C GLY A 69 16.75 14.71 -6.12
N LEU A 70 16.53 15.79 -5.41
CA LEU A 70 16.32 15.80 -3.95
C LEU A 70 15.12 14.97 -3.52
N GLN A 71 14.03 14.95 -4.30
CA GLN A 71 12.88 14.11 -4.04
C GLN A 71 13.27 12.64 -4.07
N GLY A 72 14.02 12.20 -5.08
CA GLY A 72 14.48 10.82 -5.20
C GLY A 72 15.41 10.41 -4.06
N TRP A 73 16.31 11.30 -3.66
CA TRP A 73 17.19 11.09 -2.50
C TRP A 73 16.36 10.87 -1.21
N PHE A 74 15.34 11.70 -1.00
CA PHE A 74 14.46 11.59 0.16
C PHE A 74 13.62 10.31 0.12
N LEU A 75 13.01 9.99 -1.02
CA LEU A 75 12.21 8.77 -1.21
C LEU A 75 13.05 7.50 -0.99
N ASN A 76 14.29 7.48 -1.46
CA ASN A 76 15.20 6.35 -1.23
C ASN A 76 15.44 6.12 0.26
N ARG A 77 15.64 7.19 1.04
CA ARG A 77 15.77 7.11 2.50
C ARG A 77 14.49 6.69 3.22
N LEU A 78 13.34 6.91 2.60
CA LEU A 78 12.04 6.40 3.08
C LEU A 78 11.80 4.92 2.75
N GLY A 79 12.77 4.25 2.11
CA GLY A 79 12.64 2.85 1.73
C GLY A 79 11.90 2.65 0.41
N CYS A 80 11.74 3.71 -0.39
CA CYS A 80 11.20 3.62 -1.74
C CYS A 80 12.24 3.09 -2.72
N PHE A 81 11.79 2.33 -3.72
CA PHE A 81 12.62 1.88 -4.83
C PHE A 81 11.89 2.06 -6.18
N PRO A 82 12.64 2.33 -7.26
CA PRO A 82 12.04 2.69 -8.53
C PRO A 82 11.47 1.49 -9.27
N ILE A 83 10.30 1.70 -9.89
CA ILE A 83 9.71 0.78 -10.85
C ILE A 83 9.34 1.51 -12.14
N ASP A 84 9.51 0.85 -13.28
CA ASP A 84 8.89 1.26 -14.53
C ASP A 84 7.51 0.59 -14.62
N GLN A 85 6.44 1.39 -14.49
CA GLN A 85 5.08 0.87 -14.48
C GLN A 85 4.63 0.25 -15.81
N GLY A 86 5.19 0.72 -16.93
CA GLY A 86 4.87 0.20 -18.27
C GLY A 86 5.52 -1.16 -18.53
N ARG A 87 6.78 -1.29 -18.16
CA ARG A 87 7.60 -2.51 -18.32
C ARG A 87 8.50 -2.71 -17.09
N PRO A 88 8.00 -3.32 -16.01
CA PRO A 88 8.85 -3.63 -14.86
C PRO A 88 10.05 -4.48 -15.29
N SER A 89 11.26 -4.02 -14.97
CA SER A 89 12.46 -4.81 -15.25
C SER A 89 12.48 -6.08 -14.38
N LEU A 90 13.05 -7.16 -14.91
CA LEU A 90 13.23 -8.40 -14.14
C LEU A 90 14.05 -8.15 -12.87
N THR A 91 15.02 -7.24 -12.92
CA THR A 91 15.84 -6.85 -11.76
C THR A 91 14.97 -6.23 -10.65
N THR A 92 14.06 -5.30 -11.00
CA THR A 92 13.16 -4.69 -10.02
C THR A 92 12.21 -5.72 -9.41
N LEU A 93 11.66 -6.62 -10.22
CA LEU A 93 10.79 -7.68 -9.73
C LEU A 93 11.54 -8.68 -8.82
N ARG A 94 12.76 -9.07 -9.18
CA ARG A 94 13.62 -9.90 -8.32
C ARG A 94 13.90 -9.23 -7.00
N TYR A 95 14.30 -7.96 -7.01
CA TYR A 95 14.52 -7.19 -5.78
C TYR A 95 13.28 -7.15 -4.89
N ALA A 96 12.09 -6.94 -5.46
CA ALA A 96 10.85 -6.97 -4.71
C ALA A 96 10.57 -8.36 -4.08
N VAL A 97 10.86 -9.44 -4.82
CA VAL A 97 10.75 -10.82 -4.29
C VAL A 97 11.78 -11.06 -3.18
N ASP A 98 13.01 -10.57 -3.32
CA ASP A 98 14.06 -10.70 -2.30
C ASP A 98 13.68 -9.95 -1.00
N LEU A 99 13.01 -8.80 -1.12
CA LEU A 99 12.43 -8.11 0.04
C LEU A 99 11.35 -8.96 0.73
N LEU A 100 10.48 -9.65 -0.02
CA LEU A 100 9.47 -10.56 0.53
C LEU A 100 10.11 -11.79 1.20
N ILE A 101 11.17 -12.36 0.60
CA ILE A 101 11.96 -13.44 1.20
C ILE A 101 12.56 -13.00 2.55
N SER A 102 13.05 -11.77 2.61
CA SER A 102 13.60 -11.16 3.83
C SER A 102 12.52 -10.69 4.81
N SER A 103 11.25 -11.12 4.63
CA SER A 103 10.11 -10.75 5.47
C SER A 103 9.88 -9.24 5.59
N GLN A 104 10.35 -8.44 4.61
CA GLN A 104 10.02 -7.03 4.54
C GLN A 104 8.56 -6.85 4.07
N GLN A 105 7.97 -5.71 4.42
CA GLN A 105 6.61 -5.38 4.04
C GLN A 105 6.60 -4.47 2.81
N LEU A 106 6.07 -4.95 1.69
CA LEU A 106 5.94 -4.14 0.48
C LEU A 106 4.65 -3.33 0.49
N VAL A 107 4.68 -2.16 -0.13
CA VAL A 107 3.50 -1.35 -0.45
C VAL A 107 3.45 -1.15 -1.95
N VAL A 108 2.38 -1.62 -2.55
CA VAL A 108 2.13 -1.50 -3.99
C VAL A 108 0.77 -0.86 -4.19
N PHE A 109 0.71 0.29 -4.84
CA PHE A 109 -0.55 0.95 -5.21
C PHE A 109 -1.09 0.35 -6.52
N PRO A 110 -2.11 -0.53 -6.47
CA PRO A 110 -2.55 -1.24 -7.68
C PRO A 110 -3.23 -0.35 -8.72
N GLU A 111 -3.73 0.81 -8.29
CA GLU A 111 -4.33 1.82 -9.17
C GLU A 111 -3.28 2.47 -10.10
N GLY A 112 -2.00 2.49 -9.70
CA GLY A 112 -0.87 3.00 -10.46
C GLY A 112 -0.80 4.53 -10.57
N LYS A 113 -1.76 5.26 -10.05
CA LYS A 113 -1.81 6.74 -10.00
C LYS A 113 -2.68 7.21 -8.84
N ILE A 114 -2.51 8.46 -8.43
CA ILE A 114 -3.40 9.09 -7.44
C ILE A 114 -4.78 9.28 -8.08
N ASN A 115 -5.79 8.70 -7.43
CA ASN A 115 -7.20 8.75 -7.81
C ASN A 115 -8.00 9.43 -6.68
N ARG A 116 -7.92 10.75 -6.63
CA ARG A 116 -8.45 11.56 -5.52
C ARG A 116 -9.95 11.41 -5.29
N PHE A 117 -10.71 11.21 -6.35
CA PHE A 117 -12.18 11.18 -6.29
C PHE A 117 -12.72 9.74 -6.20
N GLY A 118 -11.85 8.73 -6.18
CA GLY A 118 -12.26 7.33 -6.08
C GLY A 118 -13.02 6.84 -7.32
N GLU A 119 -12.72 7.39 -8.49
CA GLU A 119 -13.31 6.95 -9.75
C GLU A 119 -13.04 5.46 -10.01
N PRO A 120 -13.93 4.76 -10.70
CA PRO A 120 -13.68 3.38 -11.11
C PRO A 120 -12.38 3.27 -11.90
N VAL A 121 -11.50 2.34 -11.52
CA VAL A 121 -10.21 2.13 -12.18
C VAL A 121 -9.90 0.64 -12.28
N LYS A 122 -9.34 0.24 -13.42
CA LYS A 122 -8.82 -1.12 -13.60
C LYS A 122 -7.46 -1.24 -12.94
N LEU A 123 -7.34 -2.17 -11.98
CA LEU A 123 -6.07 -2.42 -11.29
C LEU A 123 -4.99 -2.95 -12.25
N LYS A 124 -3.75 -2.55 -11.98
CA LYS A 124 -2.58 -3.05 -12.72
C LYS A 124 -2.31 -4.50 -12.33
N LYS A 125 -1.95 -5.34 -13.31
CA LYS A 125 -1.64 -6.76 -13.09
C LYS A 125 -0.26 -7.00 -12.44
N GLY A 126 0.49 -5.95 -12.13
CA GLY A 126 1.83 -6.05 -11.56
C GLY A 126 1.86 -6.70 -10.19
N LEU A 127 0.88 -6.43 -9.35
CA LEU A 127 0.79 -6.98 -7.99
C LEU A 127 0.63 -8.49 -7.99
N ILE A 128 -0.36 -9.01 -8.72
CA ILE A 128 -0.57 -10.47 -8.78
C ILE A 128 0.61 -11.19 -9.44
N ARG A 129 1.23 -10.61 -10.46
CA ARG A 129 2.44 -11.18 -11.08
C ARG A 129 3.59 -11.26 -10.08
N LEU A 130 3.79 -10.22 -9.26
CA LEU A 130 4.80 -10.22 -8.21
C LEU A 130 4.52 -11.33 -7.17
N ALA A 131 3.27 -11.43 -6.71
CA ALA A 131 2.87 -12.45 -5.74
C ALA A 131 3.05 -13.86 -6.31
N GLN A 132 2.70 -14.10 -7.57
CA GLN A 132 2.93 -15.38 -8.26
C GLN A 132 4.42 -15.70 -8.42
N LEU A 133 5.26 -14.71 -8.75
CA LEU A 133 6.72 -14.92 -8.80
C LEU A 133 7.30 -15.30 -7.45
N ALA A 134 6.81 -14.70 -6.36
CA ALA A 134 7.22 -15.03 -5.01
C ALA A 134 6.71 -16.43 -4.59
N SER A 135 5.45 -16.76 -4.91
CA SER A 135 4.86 -18.07 -4.59
C SER A 135 5.55 -19.22 -5.34
N ASN A 136 6.00 -19.00 -6.57
CA ASN A 136 6.80 -19.97 -7.32
C ASN A 136 8.18 -20.25 -6.67
N LYS A 137 8.65 -19.36 -5.80
CA LYS A 137 9.83 -19.56 -4.95
C LYS A 137 9.50 -20.17 -3.59
N GLY A 138 8.28 -20.66 -3.39
CA GLY A 138 7.82 -21.31 -2.17
C GLY A 138 7.31 -20.36 -1.08
N LEU A 139 7.10 -19.07 -1.39
CA LEU A 139 6.56 -18.12 -0.42
C LEU A 139 5.03 -18.15 -0.42
N GLU A 140 4.44 -18.06 0.76
CA GLU A 140 3.05 -17.68 0.94
C GLU A 140 2.98 -16.15 1.07
N VAL A 141 2.38 -15.47 0.08
CA VAL A 141 2.27 -14.01 0.07
C VAL A 141 0.90 -13.58 0.56
N LYS A 142 0.87 -12.80 1.63
CA LYS A 142 -0.34 -12.22 2.23
C LYS A 142 -0.55 -10.82 1.66
N ILE A 143 -1.55 -10.66 0.81
CA ILE A 143 -1.92 -9.37 0.22
C ILE A 143 -3.03 -8.75 1.05
N VAL A 144 -2.76 -7.63 1.70
CA VAL A 144 -3.71 -6.90 2.55
C VAL A 144 -4.33 -5.76 1.75
N PRO A 145 -5.62 -5.83 1.41
CA PRO A 145 -6.34 -4.71 0.81
C PRO A 145 -6.48 -3.58 1.83
N VAL A 146 -6.20 -2.34 1.42
CA VAL A 146 -6.22 -1.19 2.33
C VAL A 146 -7.04 -0.06 1.71
N GLY A 147 -7.95 0.51 2.50
CA GLY A 147 -8.70 1.70 2.15
C GLY A 147 -8.15 2.94 2.85
N LEU A 148 -7.95 4.02 2.11
CA LEU A 148 -7.53 5.32 2.64
C LEU A 148 -8.59 6.37 2.36
N ALA A 149 -8.89 7.19 3.36
CA ALA A 149 -9.87 8.26 3.23
C ALA A 149 -9.43 9.53 3.99
N TYR A 150 -9.93 10.65 3.50
CA TYR A 150 -9.74 11.97 4.09
C TYR A 150 -11.09 12.66 4.18
N SER A 151 -11.29 13.54 5.16
CA SER A 151 -12.54 14.32 5.34
C SER A 151 -12.90 15.18 4.13
N ASN A 152 -11.94 15.46 3.24
CA ASN A 152 -12.14 16.11 1.95
C ASN A 152 -11.39 15.33 0.87
N ALA A 153 -11.90 15.31 -0.37
CA ALA A 153 -11.24 14.61 -1.49
C ALA A 153 -9.80 15.09 -1.72
N ILE A 154 -9.55 16.39 -1.51
CA ILE A 154 -8.22 16.95 -1.39
C ILE A 154 -7.99 17.19 0.10
N PRO A 155 -7.01 16.51 0.73
CA PRO A 155 -6.73 16.68 2.16
C PRO A 155 -6.50 18.14 2.53
N LYS A 156 -7.24 18.62 3.52
CA LYS A 156 -7.12 19.98 4.04
C LYS A 156 -6.35 19.96 5.36
N PHE A 157 -5.67 21.08 5.63
CA PHE A 157 -5.05 21.32 6.92
C PHE A 157 -6.10 21.20 8.05
N TYR A 158 -5.71 20.56 9.14
CA TYR A 158 -6.56 20.28 10.29
C TYR A 158 -7.79 19.39 10.00
N GLY A 159 -7.79 18.70 8.85
CA GLY A 159 -8.80 17.70 8.51
C GLY A 159 -8.62 16.38 9.25
N SER A 160 -9.51 15.43 8.95
CA SER A 160 -9.43 14.06 9.47
C SER A 160 -8.98 13.12 8.36
N THR A 161 -8.29 12.05 8.74
CA THR A 161 -7.89 10.97 7.85
C THR A 161 -8.14 9.61 8.49
N SER A 162 -8.42 8.61 7.68
CA SER A 162 -8.63 7.24 8.12
C SER A 162 -7.94 6.25 7.20
N ILE A 163 -7.53 5.12 7.77
CA ILE A 163 -7.01 3.96 7.09
C ILE A 163 -7.70 2.71 7.61
N CYS A 164 -8.14 1.84 6.70
CA CYS A 164 -8.78 0.58 7.04
C CYS A 164 -8.05 -0.59 6.37
N PHE A 165 -7.71 -1.62 7.15
CA PHE A 165 -7.10 -2.86 6.67
C PHE A 165 -8.14 -3.96 6.60
N SER A 166 -8.34 -4.54 5.41
CA SER A 166 -9.18 -5.73 5.21
C SER A 166 -8.41 -7.01 5.49
N LYS A 167 -9.14 -8.14 5.58
CA LYS A 167 -8.54 -9.47 5.72
C LYS A 167 -7.58 -9.75 4.56
N PRO A 168 -6.42 -10.38 4.81
CA PRO A 168 -5.46 -10.72 3.77
C PRO A 168 -6.01 -11.71 2.76
N ILE A 169 -5.67 -11.52 1.48
CA ILE A 169 -5.81 -12.51 0.42
C ILE A 169 -4.49 -13.28 0.35
N ILE A 170 -4.57 -14.60 0.43
CA ILE A 170 -3.39 -15.46 0.44
C ILE A 170 -3.09 -15.95 -0.97
N VAL A 171 -1.86 -15.72 -1.44
CA VAL A 171 -1.35 -16.23 -2.72
C VAL A 171 -0.22 -17.21 -2.41
N SER A 172 -0.51 -18.51 -2.61
CA SER A 172 0.42 -19.62 -2.46
C SER A 172 0.70 -20.28 -3.83
N LYS A 173 1.55 -21.32 -3.85
CA LYS A 173 1.84 -22.08 -5.07
C LYS A 173 0.58 -22.71 -5.70
N ASP A 174 -0.40 -23.07 -4.87
CA ASP A 174 -1.66 -23.68 -5.31
C ASP A 174 -2.74 -22.66 -5.70
N PHE A 175 -2.40 -21.38 -5.72
CA PHE A 175 -3.32 -20.32 -6.07
C PHE A 175 -3.69 -20.39 -7.56
N LYS A 176 -4.96 -20.78 -7.85
CA LYS A 176 -5.43 -21.06 -9.22
C LYS A 176 -6.23 -19.93 -9.86
N GLN A 177 -6.53 -18.86 -9.11
CA GLN A 177 -7.35 -17.76 -9.61
C GLN A 177 -6.63 -17.02 -10.75
N SER A 178 -7.39 -16.63 -11.80
CA SER A 178 -6.84 -15.81 -12.87
C SER A 178 -6.43 -14.41 -12.38
N ALA A 179 -5.48 -13.77 -13.05
CA ALA A 179 -5.06 -12.42 -12.70
C ALA A 179 -6.19 -11.37 -12.81
N ASN A 180 -7.20 -11.63 -13.66
CA ASN A 180 -8.36 -10.76 -13.79
C ASN A 180 -9.31 -10.94 -12.61
N ASP A 181 -9.66 -12.16 -12.24
CA ASP A 181 -10.57 -12.45 -11.13
C ASP A 181 -9.96 -11.99 -9.82
N PHE A 182 -8.67 -12.26 -9.61
CA PHE A 182 -7.93 -11.72 -8.47
C PHE A 182 -8.04 -10.19 -8.38
N ASN A 183 -7.82 -9.48 -9.48
CA ASN A 183 -7.89 -8.01 -9.50
C ASN A 183 -9.32 -7.51 -9.21
N ILE A 184 -10.35 -8.23 -9.63
CA ILE A 184 -11.75 -7.91 -9.31
C ILE A 184 -12.00 -8.05 -7.81
N ASP A 185 -11.57 -9.15 -7.21
CA ASP A 185 -11.77 -9.40 -5.77
C ASP A 185 -10.94 -8.47 -4.91
N LEU A 186 -9.68 -8.21 -5.32
CA LEU A 186 -8.84 -7.22 -4.66
C LEU A 186 -9.48 -5.82 -4.72
N TYR A 187 -9.98 -5.42 -5.90
CA TYR A 187 -10.63 -4.13 -6.05
C TYR A 187 -11.86 -3.99 -5.15
N LYS A 188 -12.73 -5.01 -5.11
CA LYS A 188 -13.89 -5.03 -4.21
C LYS A 188 -13.47 -4.88 -2.75
N SER A 189 -12.46 -5.62 -2.31
CA SER A 189 -11.96 -5.59 -0.93
C SER A 189 -11.33 -4.23 -0.59
N MET A 190 -10.57 -3.64 -1.51
CA MET A 190 -10.01 -2.28 -1.34
C MET A 190 -11.12 -1.22 -1.24
N ARG A 191 -12.17 -1.32 -2.08
CA ARG A 191 -13.30 -0.39 -2.05
C ARG A 191 -14.14 -0.54 -0.78
N SER A 192 -14.35 -1.75 -0.30
CA SER A 192 -15.02 -2.00 0.99
C SER A 192 -14.23 -1.40 2.16
N ALA A 193 -12.90 -1.60 2.18
CA ALA A 193 -12.04 -0.96 3.18
C ALA A 193 -12.08 0.57 3.09
N GLU A 194 -12.08 1.12 1.89
CA GLU A 194 -12.18 2.56 1.68
C GLU A 194 -13.53 3.11 2.14
N GLN A 195 -14.64 2.40 1.91
CA GLN A 195 -15.95 2.81 2.40
C GLN A 195 -15.98 2.88 3.93
N SER A 196 -15.39 1.89 4.60
CA SER A 196 -15.24 1.93 6.08
C SER A 196 -14.39 3.13 6.52
N ALA A 197 -13.32 3.43 5.80
CA ALA A 197 -12.49 4.59 6.08
C ALA A 197 -13.22 5.93 5.82
N LEU A 198 -14.03 6.02 4.76
CA LEU A 198 -14.84 7.20 4.44
C LEU A 198 -15.88 7.48 5.53
N LEU A 199 -16.60 6.46 5.99
CA LEU A 199 -17.54 6.57 7.10
C LEU A 199 -16.87 7.11 8.36
N ALA A 200 -15.67 6.63 8.68
CA ALA A 200 -14.93 7.05 9.87
C ALA A 200 -14.51 8.54 9.85
N VAL A 201 -14.37 9.14 8.67
CA VAL A 201 -14.07 10.58 8.52
C VAL A 201 -15.31 11.42 8.21
N GLY A 202 -16.52 10.84 8.30
CA GLY A 202 -17.79 11.53 8.07
C GLY A 202 -18.12 11.77 6.58
N ARG A 203 -17.67 10.86 5.70
CA ARG A 203 -17.95 10.84 4.27
C ARG A 203 -18.48 9.45 3.87
N GLY A 204 -19.74 9.22 4.10
CA GLY A 204 -20.45 8.00 3.71
C GLY A 204 -21.55 8.28 2.70
#